data_9f83f2c85a1ba8b8fd1ac74ea87db8a8
#
_entry.id   9f83f2c85a1ba8b8fd1ac74ea87db8a8
#
_cell.length_a   1.000
_cell.length_b   1.000
_cell.length_c   1.000
_cell.angle_alpha   90.00
_cell.angle_beta   90.00
_cell.angle_gamma   90.00
#
_symmetry.space_group_name_H-M   'P 1'
#
loop_
_entity.id
_entity.type
_entity.pdbx_description
1 polymer ?
#
loop_
_entity_poly.entity_id
_entity_poly.type
_entity_poly.pdbx_seq_one_letter_code
_entity_poly.pdbx_strand_id
1 'polypeptide(L)'
;GYLYHQYDTGYLAAQITNQHPEIAVVDYEFDSRALEFYVQNKYYRANNPAELPPLQSFYLVTQDKNWSAIAANFPRAQLVGQVKGNLPEKVLPHLINATELANNLNTYNIILIQR
;
A
#
# COMPACT_ATOMS: atom_id res chain seq x y z
N GLY A 1 15.90 10.47 8.86
CA GLY A 1 15.74 10.85 10.21
C GLY A 1 14.32 10.70 10.70
N TYR A 2 14.08 11.26 11.83
CA TYR A 2 12.78 11.16 12.48
C TYR A 2 11.61 11.64 11.61
N LEU A 3 11.80 12.72 10.87
CA LEU A 3 10.74 13.27 10.02
C LEU A 3 10.41 12.39 8.85
N TYR A 4 11.33 11.56 8.40
CA TYR A 4 11.08 10.68 7.26
C TYR A 4 10.04 9.61 7.58
N HIS A 5 10.03 9.12 8.81
CA HIS A 5 9.07 8.08 9.18
C HIS A 5 7.63 8.54 9.08
N GLN A 6 7.37 9.81 9.33
CA GLN A 6 6.02 10.35 9.29
C GLN A 6 5.43 10.36 7.89
N TYR A 7 6.29 10.39 6.87
CA TYR A 7 5.89 10.57 5.48
C TYR A 7 6.15 9.34 4.62
N ASP A 8 6.77 8.32 5.16
CA ASP A 8 7.05 7.09 4.43
C ASP A 8 5.79 6.25 4.34
N THR A 9 5.33 5.99 3.10
CA THR A 9 4.09 5.25 2.88
C THR A 9 4.17 3.82 3.38
N GLY A 10 5.34 3.19 3.24
CA GLY A 10 5.53 1.82 3.74
C GLY A 10 5.41 1.74 5.25
N TYR A 11 5.99 2.72 5.95
CA TYR A 11 5.88 2.80 7.39
C TYR A 11 4.43 3.00 7.82
N LEU A 12 3.72 3.93 7.15
CA LEU A 12 2.32 4.20 7.49
C LEU A 12 1.43 2.99 7.22
N ALA A 13 1.67 2.28 6.11
CA ALA A 13 0.94 1.08 5.81
C ALA A 13 1.19 0.00 6.87
N ALA A 14 2.43 -0.15 7.32
CA ALA A 14 2.78 -1.11 8.37
C ALA A 14 2.09 -0.79 9.68
N GLN A 15 1.90 0.49 10.00
CA GLN A 15 1.17 0.88 11.21
C GLN A 15 -0.25 0.32 11.21
N ILE A 16 -0.86 0.25 10.03
CA ILE A 16 -2.21 -0.28 9.90
C ILE A 16 -2.20 -1.81 10.02
N THR A 17 -1.33 -2.48 9.27
CA THR A 17 -1.31 -3.94 9.24
C THR A 17 -0.79 -4.54 10.54
N ASN A 18 0.07 -3.84 11.26
CA ASN A 18 0.61 -4.34 12.54
C ASN A 18 -0.44 -4.42 13.64
N GLN A 19 -1.60 -3.81 13.44
CA GLN A 19 -2.71 -3.95 14.37
C GLN A 19 -3.23 -5.39 14.41
N HIS A 20 -2.99 -6.15 13.35
CA HIS A 20 -3.37 -7.56 13.25
C HIS A 20 -2.20 -8.36 12.67
N PRO A 21 -1.14 -8.57 13.46
CA PRO A 21 0.08 -9.22 12.95
C PRO A 21 -0.10 -10.67 12.54
N GLU A 22 -1.19 -11.30 12.95
CA GLU A 22 -1.52 -12.67 12.56
C GLU A 22 -2.00 -12.78 11.11
N ILE A 23 -2.38 -11.66 10.49
CA ILE A 23 -2.85 -11.64 9.09
C ILE A 23 -1.64 -11.35 8.19
N ALA A 24 -1.42 -12.19 7.19
CA ALA A 24 -0.31 -12.00 6.26
C ALA A 24 -0.46 -10.71 5.45
N VAL A 25 0.65 -10.13 5.04
CA VAL A 25 0.70 -8.92 4.22
C VAL A 25 1.29 -9.27 2.86
N VAL A 26 0.62 -8.86 1.81
CA VAL A 26 1.09 -9.02 0.44
C VAL A 26 1.38 -7.63 -0.14
N ASP A 27 2.64 -7.41 -0.48
CA ASP A 27 3.09 -6.22 -1.21
C ASP A 27 2.82 -6.46 -2.69
N TYR A 28 1.74 -5.89 -3.21
CA TYR A 28 1.34 -6.10 -4.60
C TYR A 28 1.79 -4.89 -5.44
N GLU A 29 2.94 -5.04 -6.08
CA GLU A 29 3.56 -4.00 -6.91
C GLU A 29 3.77 -2.68 -6.15
N PHE A 30 3.78 -2.72 -4.84
CA PHE A 30 4.06 -1.56 -4.01
C PHE A 30 5.56 -1.33 -3.92
N ASP A 31 6.30 -2.43 -3.82
CA ASP A 31 7.76 -2.44 -3.86
C ASP A 31 8.38 -1.53 -2.81
N SER A 32 7.89 -1.62 -1.59
CA SER A 32 8.36 -0.78 -0.50
C SER A 32 9.25 -1.57 0.46
N ARG A 33 10.50 -1.15 0.55
CA ARG A 33 11.42 -1.73 1.54
C ARG A 33 11.01 -1.36 2.96
N ALA A 34 10.42 -0.18 3.12
CA ALA A 34 9.95 0.26 4.43
C ALA A 34 8.80 -0.63 4.92
N LEU A 35 7.88 -1.01 4.02
CA LEU A 35 6.82 -1.93 4.40
C LEU A 35 7.40 -3.24 4.88
N GLU A 36 8.31 -3.83 4.10
CA GLU A 36 8.95 -5.08 4.47
C GLU A 36 9.67 -4.97 5.81
N PHE A 37 10.34 -3.85 6.04
CA PHE A 37 11.13 -3.64 7.25
C PHE A 37 10.25 -3.49 8.50
N TYR A 38 9.14 -2.76 8.38
CA TYR A 38 8.33 -2.40 9.54
C TYR A 38 7.17 -3.34 9.83
N VAL A 39 6.74 -4.19 8.89
CA VAL A 39 5.64 -5.10 9.16
C VAL A 39 6.06 -6.20 10.13
N GLN A 40 5.17 -6.53 11.04
CA GLN A 40 5.33 -7.66 11.95
C GLN A 40 4.65 -8.90 11.40
N ASN A 41 3.81 -8.72 10.39
CA ASN A 41 3.05 -9.77 9.72
C ASN A 41 3.98 -10.60 8.82
N LYS A 42 3.56 -11.81 8.48
CA LYS A 42 4.26 -12.57 7.45
C LYS A 42 4.15 -11.82 6.12
N TYR A 43 5.28 -11.60 5.46
CA TYR A 43 5.38 -10.72 4.31
C TYR A 43 5.55 -11.52 3.02
N TYR A 44 4.76 -11.15 2.01
CA TYR A 44 4.86 -11.72 0.66
C TYR A 44 4.93 -10.58 -0.35
N ARG A 45 5.52 -10.87 -1.50
CA ARG A 45 5.53 -9.93 -2.63
C ARG A 45 4.91 -10.59 -3.84
N ALA A 46 4.13 -9.81 -4.60
CA ALA A 46 3.51 -10.26 -5.83
C ALA A 46 3.51 -9.13 -6.84
N ASN A 47 3.74 -9.45 -8.10
CA ASN A 47 3.71 -8.48 -9.19
C ASN A 47 2.56 -8.73 -10.16
N ASN A 48 1.84 -9.82 -9.98
CA ASN A 48 0.67 -10.15 -10.79
C ASN A 48 -0.23 -11.10 -9.98
N PRO A 49 -1.50 -11.29 -10.42
CA PRO A 49 -2.43 -12.11 -9.65
C PRO A 49 -2.00 -13.56 -9.45
N ALA A 50 -1.23 -14.12 -10.39
CA ALA A 50 -0.79 -15.50 -10.28
C ALA A 50 0.21 -15.71 -9.14
N GLU A 51 0.86 -14.64 -8.70
CA GLU A 51 1.84 -14.70 -7.62
C GLU A 51 1.23 -14.51 -6.23
N LEU A 52 -0.07 -14.23 -6.17
CA LEU A 52 -0.74 -14.07 -4.87
C LEU A 52 -0.73 -15.39 -4.10
N PRO A 53 -0.48 -15.33 -2.78
CA PRO A 53 -0.41 -16.56 -2.00
C PRO A 53 -1.80 -17.22 -1.89
N PRO A 54 -1.85 -18.55 -1.80
CA PRO A 54 -3.12 -19.27 -1.70
C PRO A 54 -3.69 -19.22 -0.29
N LEU A 55 -3.82 -18.04 0.26
CA LEU A 55 -4.34 -17.82 1.59
C LEU A 55 -5.81 -17.41 1.51
N GLN A 56 -6.58 -17.82 2.52
CA GLN A 56 -7.99 -17.45 2.61
C GLN A 56 -8.16 -15.96 2.85
N SER A 57 -7.29 -15.39 3.68
CA SER A 57 -7.33 -13.98 4.03
C SER A 57 -5.94 -13.40 4.12
N PHE A 58 -5.78 -12.17 3.67
CA PHE A 58 -4.51 -11.45 3.80
C PHE A 58 -4.76 -9.96 3.55
N TYR A 59 -3.84 -9.12 4.02
CA TYR A 59 -3.82 -7.72 3.64
C TYR A 59 -3.10 -7.57 2.31
N LEU A 60 -3.71 -6.83 1.40
CA LEU A 60 -3.07 -6.46 0.13
C LEU A 60 -2.72 -4.98 0.21
N VAL A 61 -1.45 -4.65 0.02
CA VAL A 61 -0.99 -3.27 -0.01
C VAL A 61 -0.57 -2.94 -1.43
N THR A 62 -1.28 -2.00 -2.06
CA THR A 62 -1.05 -1.71 -3.47
C THR A 62 -1.52 -0.30 -3.83
N GLN A 63 -1.08 0.19 -4.97
CA GLN A 63 -1.59 1.44 -5.50
C GLN A 63 -3.03 1.28 -5.98
N ASP A 64 -3.76 2.39 -5.92
CA ASP A 64 -5.17 2.41 -6.32
C ASP A 64 -5.38 1.88 -7.74
N LYS A 65 -4.53 2.30 -8.67
CA LYS A 65 -4.64 1.86 -10.07
C LYS A 65 -4.48 0.34 -10.22
N ASN A 66 -3.59 -0.25 -9.43
CA ASN A 66 -3.35 -1.69 -9.49
C ASN A 66 -4.51 -2.46 -8.86
N TRP A 67 -5.06 -1.92 -7.80
CA TRP A 67 -6.23 -2.51 -7.16
C TRP A 67 -7.43 -2.53 -8.10
N SER A 68 -7.66 -1.41 -8.80
CA SER A 68 -8.78 -1.30 -9.74
C SER A 68 -8.74 -2.41 -10.79
N ALA A 69 -7.55 -2.85 -11.19
CA ALA A 69 -7.40 -3.88 -12.20
C ALA A 69 -7.81 -5.26 -11.73
N ILE A 70 -7.77 -5.52 -10.43
CA ILE A 70 -8.03 -6.88 -9.89
C ILE A 70 -9.19 -6.92 -8.90
N ALA A 71 -9.80 -5.80 -8.59
CA ALA A 71 -10.84 -5.72 -7.56
C ALA A 71 -12.03 -6.66 -7.83
N ALA A 72 -12.38 -6.86 -9.09
CA ALA A 72 -13.49 -7.72 -9.45
C ALA A 72 -13.29 -9.18 -9.04
N ASN A 73 -12.05 -9.60 -8.86
CA ASN A 73 -11.74 -10.96 -8.43
C ASN A 73 -11.96 -11.18 -6.94
N PHE A 74 -12.18 -10.10 -6.18
CA PHE A 74 -12.29 -10.16 -4.73
C PHE A 74 -13.51 -9.38 -4.25
N PRO A 75 -14.72 -9.92 -4.46
CA PRO A 75 -15.95 -9.19 -4.11
C PRO A 75 -16.15 -8.97 -2.62
N ARG A 76 -15.45 -9.73 -1.79
CA ARG A 76 -15.53 -9.58 -0.33
C ARG A 76 -14.44 -8.71 0.25
N ALA A 77 -13.60 -8.11 -0.61
CA ALA A 77 -12.50 -7.29 -0.14
C ALA A 77 -13.03 -6.05 0.58
N GLN A 78 -12.31 -5.64 1.61
CA GLN A 78 -12.65 -4.44 2.38
C GLN A 78 -11.45 -3.51 2.42
N LEU A 79 -11.68 -2.25 2.09
CA LEU A 79 -10.66 -1.23 2.24
C LEU A 79 -10.53 -0.91 3.72
N VAL A 80 -9.37 -1.20 4.31
CA VAL A 80 -9.15 -0.96 5.73
C VAL A 80 -8.30 0.27 6.00
N GLY A 81 -7.64 0.80 4.98
CA GLY A 81 -6.88 2.03 5.12
C GLY A 81 -6.34 2.52 3.80
N GLN A 82 -5.99 3.79 3.77
CA GLN A 82 -5.31 4.40 2.64
C GLN A 82 -4.18 5.26 3.16
N VAL A 83 -3.07 5.25 2.45
CA VAL A 83 -1.97 6.15 2.74
C VAL A 83 -1.61 6.87 1.46
N LYS A 84 -1.26 8.14 1.58
CA LYS A 84 -0.87 8.95 0.42
C LYS A 84 0.62 9.16 0.45
N GLY A 85 1.25 8.93 -0.69
CA GLY A 85 2.67 9.15 -0.83
C GLY A 85 3.00 10.63 -0.80
N ASN A 86 4.20 10.91 -0.36
CA ASN A 86 4.70 12.27 -0.36
C ASN A 86 5.22 12.64 -1.72
N LEU A 87 5.13 13.90 -2.04
CA LEU A 87 5.86 14.43 -3.17
C LEU A 87 7.34 14.36 -2.86
N PRO A 88 8.17 14.00 -3.86
CA PRO A 88 9.61 14.12 -3.70
C PRO A 88 9.97 15.56 -3.33
N GLU A 89 10.95 15.72 -2.46
CA GLU A 89 11.42 17.05 -2.06
C GLU A 89 11.84 17.91 -3.23
N LYS A 90 12.23 17.26 -4.32
CA LYS A 90 12.66 17.95 -5.54
C LYS A 90 11.51 18.60 -6.30
N VAL A 91 10.29 18.25 -6.00
CA VAL A 91 9.14 18.83 -6.66
C VAL A 91 8.83 20.16 -6.00
N LEU A 92 8.99 21.24 -6.77
CA LEU A 92 8.71 22.58 -6.27
C LEU A 92 7.23 22.88 -6.46
N PRO A 93 6.49 23.15 -5.39
CA PRO A 93 5.03 23.31 -5.49
C PRO A 93 4.59 24.37 -6.48
N HIS A 94 5.39 25.41 -6.70
CA HIS A 94 5.03 26.46 -7.62
C HIS A 94 5.12 26.07 -9.09
N LEU A 95 5.70 24.90 -9.39
CA LEU A 95 5.80 24.43 -10.76
C LEU A 95 4.62 23.55 -11.18
N ILE A 96 3.77 23.18 -10.26
CA ILE A 96 2.61 22.33 -10.54
C ILE A 96 1.36 22.98 -9.94
N ASN A 97 0.25 22.83 -10.65
CA ASN A 97 -1.03 23.34 -10.14
C ASN A 97 -1.65 22.31 -9.17
N ALA A 98 -2.74 22.69 -8.53
CA ALA A 98 -3.39 21.86 -7.53
C ALA A 98 -3.83 20.50 -8.08
N THR A 99 -4.31 20.47 -9.33
CA THR A 99 -4.74 19.22 -9.97
C THR A 99 -3.54 18.30 -10.20
N GLU A 100 -2.44 18.84 -10.71
CA GLU A 100 -1.23 18.08 -10.93
C GLU A 100 -0.65 17.57 -9.61
N LEU A 101 -0.72 18.40 -8.57
CA LEU A 101 -0.27 18.01 -7.24
C LEU A 101 -1.06 16.79 -6.74
N ALA A 102 -2.39 16.84 -6.87
CA ALA A 102 -3.25 15.74 -6.46
C ALA A 102 -2.96 14.48 -7.24
N ASN A 103 -2.71 14.61 -8.55
CA ASN A 103 -2.42 13.45 -9.41
C ASN A 103 -1.05 12.84 -9.14
N ASN A 104 -0.11 13.63 -8.62
CA ASN A 104 1.24 13.16 -8.30
C ASN A 104 1.33 12.52 -6.93
N LEU A 105 0.29 12.67 -6.11
CA LEU A 105 0.23 12.00 -4.82
C LEU A 105 -0.26 10.57 -5.04
N ASN A 106 0.64 9.62 -4.88
CA ASN A 106 0.28 8.22 -5.01
C ASN A 106 -0.62 7.82 -3.83
N THR A 107 -1.73 7.21 -4.16
CA THR A 107 -2.62 6.65 -3.15
C THR A 107 -2.38 5.15 -3.08
N TYR A 108 -2.08 4.66 -1.89
CA TYR A 108 -1.87 3.24 -1.64
C TYR A 108 -2.99 2.75 -0.75
N ASN A 109 -3.56 1.63 -1.12
CA ASN A 109 -4.67 1.03 -0.40
C ASN A 109 -4.18 -0.16 0.42
N ILE A 110 -4.68 -0.26 1.63
CA ILE A 110 -4.52 -1.46 2.45
C ILE A 110 -5.89 -2.12 2.45
N ILE A 111 -5.95 -3.30 1.87
CA ILE A 111 -7.20 -3.99 1.60
C ILE A 111 -7.16 -5.36 2.28
N LEU A 112 -8.20 -5.66 3.05
CA LEU A 112 -8.34 -6.99 3.61
C LEU A 112 -9.01 -7.87 2.56
N ILE A 113 -8.26 -8.82 2.03
CA ILE A 113 -8.76 -9.79 1.08
C ILE A 113 -9.35 -10.96 1.85
N GLN A 114 -10.57 -11.34 1.50
CA GLN A 114 -11.24 -12.52 2.02
C GLN A 114 -11.77 -13.28 0.81
N ARG A 115 -11.25 -14.48 0.62
CA ARG A 115 -11.64 -15.30 -0.53
C ARG A 115 -12.96 -16.00 -0.33
#